data_38bea61087707001522d212453967a45
#
_entry.id   38bea61087707001522d212453967a45
#
_cell.length_a   1.000
_cell.length_b   1.000
_cell.length_c   1.000
_cell.angle_alpha   90.00
_cell.angle_beta   90.00
_cell.angle_gamma   90.00
#
_symmetry.space_group_name_H-M   'P 1'
#
loop_
_entity.id
_entity.type
_entity.pdbx_description
1 polymer ?
#
loop_
_entity_poly.entity_id
_entity_poly.type
_entity_poly.pdbx_seq_one_letter_code
_entity_poly.pdbx_strand_id
1 'polypeptide(L)'
;MPSAPPSPAADVVCVGETMAVLGPSDDRPLAEQESIRLGTGGAESNVACALAGLGHRAAWLSRLGDDPFGRRIRAELAARGVDVDAVRTDPDRPTGVYFKDPGRAGTRTHYYRRGSAAAGMGPELARLPLLRRARLVHLSGITAALSESCGLLLDALLLDRHPGAEDGAAGPVVSFDVNHRPALWRDGPARAADRLLALARAADLVFVGRDEAEALWGTEHADDAAALLAPAPVVVVKDAEYGATAYVRGTRTFVPSLPTRVVEPVGAGDAFAAGYLSGFLDGRDERARLRLGHLAAGAALRTVDDVPVMPTREENGRFLTLDDAAWAALPPR
;
A
#
# COMPACT_ATOMS: atom_id res chain seq x y z
N MET A 1 -6.30 34.93 -21.46
CA MET A 1 -5.74 33.60 -21.73
C MET A 1 -6.76 32.60 -21.23
N PRO A 2 -7.34 31.70 -22.05
CA PRO A 2 -8.19 30.65 -21.52
C PRO A 2 -7.33 29.77 -20.59
N SER A 3 -7.80 29.52 -19.37
CA SER A 3 -7.15 28.60 -18.46
C SER A 3 -7.07 27.22 -19.10
N ALA A 4 -5.90 26.59 -19.06
CA ALA A 4 -5.74 25.21 -19.51
C ALA A 4 -6.85 24.35 -18.86
N PRO A 5 -7.43 23.38 -19.58
CA PRO A 5 -8.41 22.49 -19.00
C PRO A 5 -7.79 21.81 -17.77
N PRO A 6 -8.56 21.65 -16.67
CA PRO A 6 -8.04 21.00 -15.48
C PRO A 6 -7.52 19.61 -15.87
N SER A 7 -6.32 19.28 -15.42
CA SER A 7 -5.76 17.93 -15.59
C SER A 7 -6.79 16.89 -15.16
N PRO A 8 -6.96 15.80 -15.90
CA PRO A 8 -7.93 14.77 -15.55
C PRO A 8 -7.66 14.27 -14.13
N ALA A 9 -8.72 14.14 -13.33
CA ALA A 9 -8.61 13.71 -11.95
C ALA A 9 -7.88 12.33 -11.87
N ALA A 10 -7.03 12.16 -10.87
CA ALA A 10 -6.40 10.87 -10.59
C ALA A 10 -7.45 9.80 -10.30
N ASP A 11 -7.22 8.57 -10.75
CA ASP A 11 -8.06 7.44 -10.35
C ASP A 11 -7.77 7.07 -8.90
N VAL A 12 -6.50 7.17 -8.50
CA VAL A 12 -6.06 6.88 -7.13
C VAL A 12 -4.98 7.87 -6.68
N VAL A 13 -5.05 8.26 -5.41
CA VAL A 13 -3.99 9.01 -4.71
C VAL A 13 -3.51 8.16 -3.54
N CYS A 14 -2.23 7.77 -3.56
CA CYS A 14 -1.59 7.07 -2.45
C CYS A 14 -0.83 8.07 -1.57
N VAL A 15 -1.02 8.02 -0.25
CA VAL A 15 -0.45 9.00 0.68
C VAL A 15 0.43 8.30 1.70
N GLY A 16 1.74 8.54 1.67
CA GLY A 16 2.67 7.93 2.62
C GLY A 16 4.14 8.14 2.28
N GLU A 17 5.03 7.50 3.03
CA GLU A 17 6.47 7.65 2.91
C GLU A 17 7.07 6.68 1.89
N THR A 18 8.02 7.21 1.12
CA THR A 18 8.97 6.42 0.32
C THR A 18 10.39 6.72 0.78
N MET A 19 11.21 5.68 0.88
CA MET A 19 12.59 5.75 1.33
C MET A 19 13.55 5.28 0.25
N ALA A 20 14.80 5.73 0.33
CA ALA A 20 15.88 5.08 -0.39
C ALA A 20 16.16 3.72 0.25
N VAL A 21 16.27 2.69 -0.59
CA VAL A 21 16.57 1.31 -0.20
C VAL A 21 18.02 1.00 -0.55
N LEU A 22 18.79 0.62 0.46
CA LEU A 22 20.16 0.19 0.28
C LEU A 22 20.21 -1.33 0.50
N GLY A 23 20.30 -2.06 -0.59
CA GLY A 23 20.35 -3.52 -0.59
C GLY A 23 21.75 -4.05 -0.84
N PRO A 24 22.03 -5.29 -0.42
CA PRO A 24 23.31 -5.93 -0.70
C PRO A 24 23.47 -6.19 -2.19
N SER A 25 24.72 -6.22 -2.65
CA SER A 25 25.07 -6.56 -4.03
C SER A 25 25.19 -8.09 -4.23
N ASP A 26 25.39 -8.84 -3.14
CA ASP A 26 25.45 -10.28 -3.07
C ASP A 26 24.87 -10.80 -1.75
N ASP A 27 24.95 -12.13 -1.49
CA ASP A 27 24.33 -12.78 -0.32
C ASP A 27 25.10 -12.62 1.00
N ARG A 28 26.21 -11.84 1.02
CA ARG A 28 26.97 -11.59 2.25
C ARG A 28 26.22 -10.61 3.17
N PRO A 29 26.45 -10.70 4.48
CA PRO A 29 25.92 -9.70 5.43
C PRO A 29 26.28 -8.27 5.03
N LEU A 30 25.43 -7.32 5.36
CA LEU A 30 25.63 -5.92 4.98
C LEU A 30 26.97 -5.36 5.47
N ALA A 31 27.44 -5.77 6.65
CA ALA A 31 28.72 -5.34 7.21
C ALA A 31 29.97 -5.77 6.39
N GLU A 32 29.80 -6.74 5.50
CA GLU A 32 30.89 -7.30 4.65
C GLU A 32 30.79 -6.82 3.20
N GLN A 33 29.78 -5.98 2.87
CA GLN A 33 29.58 -5.48 1.51
C GLN A 33 30.54 -4.35 1.19
N GLU A 34 31.23 -4.45 0.04
CA GLU A 34 32.04 -3.37 -0.52
C GLU A 34 31.22 -2.43 -1.42
N SER A 35 30.08 -2.90 -1.92
CA SER A 35 29.14 -2.15 -2.74
C SER A 35 27.71 -2.50 -2.38
N ILE A 36 26.79 -1.57 -2.58
CA ILE A 36 25.38 -1.73 -2.30
C ILE A 36 24.55 -1.30 -3.51
N ARG A 37 23.40 -1.94 -3.70
CA ARG A 37 22.42 -1.51 -4.69
C ARG A 37 21.51 -0.45 -4.08
N LEU A 38 21.22 0.58 -4.87
CA LEU A 38 20.32 1.65 -4.49
C LEU A 38 18.98 1.48 -5.21
N GLY A 39 17.91 1.35 -4.44
CA GLY A 39 16.54 1.26 -4.90
C GLY A 39 15.63 2.26 -4.17
N THR A 40 14.35 2.09 -4.35
CA THR A 40 13.30 2.85 -3.66
C THR A 40 12.23 1.90 -3.15
N GLY A 41 11.60 2.23 -2.01
CA GLY A 41 10.52 1.44 -1.45
C GLY A 41 9.71 2.21 -0.42
N GLY A 42 8.40 1.97 -0.45
CA GLY A 42 7.43 2.55 0.47
C GLY A 42 6.06 1.95 0.17
N ALA A 43 5.31 1.57 1.19
CA ALA A 43 4.07 0.81 1.02
C ALA A 43 3.11 1.50 0.04
N GLU A 44 2.81 2.76 0.29
CA GLU A 44 1.84 3.50 -0.51
C GLU A 44 2.37 3.83 -1.92
N SER A 45 3.68 4.10 -2.06
CA SER A 45 4.28 4.31 -3.39
C SER A 45 4.40 3.01 -4.19
N ASN A 46 4.60 1.87 -3.53
CA ASN A 46 4.55 0.56 -4.18
C ASN A 46 3.17 0.31 -4.79
N VAL A 47 2.10 0.61 -4.03
CA VAL A 47 0.71 0.54 -4.53
C VAL A 47 0.50 1.51 -5.69
N ALA A 48 0.98 2.76 -5.60
CA ALA A 48 0.85 3.74 -6.69
C ALA A 48 1.55 3.28 -7.98
N CYS A 49 2.80 2.79 -7.87
CA CYS A 49 3.56 2.28 -9.01
C CYS A 49 2.88 1.05 -9.64
N ALA A 50 2.40 0.13 -8.80
CA ALA A 50 1.70 -1.05 -9.28
C ALA A 50 0.39 -0.69 -10.01
N LEU A 51 -0.40 0.24 -9.47
CA LEU A 51 -1.63 0.73 -10.11
C LEU A 51 -1.34 1.47 -11.43
N ALA A 52 -0.27 2.28 -11.49
CA ALA A 52 0.17 2.89 -12.74
C ALA A 52 0.55 1.83 -13.78
N GLY A 53 1.30 0.79 -13.37
CA GLY A 53 1.64 -0.35 -14.23
C GLY A 53 0.43 -1.16 -14.71
N LEU A 54 -0.67 -1.17 -13.95
CA LEU A 54 -1.96 -1.76 -14.31
C LEU A 54 -2.83 -0.82 -15.16
N GLY A 55 -2.35 0.38 -15.50
CA GLY A 55 -2.98 1.34 -16.42
C GLY A 55 -3.95 2.32 -15.78
N HIS A 56 -3.88 2.54 -14.46
CA HIS A 56 -4.63 3.59 -13.77
C HIS A 56 -3.80 4.87 -13.65
N ARG A 57 -4.49 6.02 -13.58
CA ARG A 57 -3.86 7.31 -13.29
C ARG A 57 -3.61 7.40 -11.78
N ALA A 58 -2.42 6.97 -11.36
CA ALA A 58 -2.01 6.99 -9.98
C ALA A 58 -1.20 8.25 -9.66
N ALA A 59 -1.50 8.87 -8.52
CA ALA A 59 -0.71 9.96 -7.95
C ALA A 59 -0.17 9.55 -6.58
N TRP A 60 0.98 10.08 -6.23
CA TRP A 60 1.58 9.89 -4.92
C TRP A 60 1.74 11.23 -4.22
N LEU A 61 1.24 11.32 -2.99
CA LEU A 61 1.32 12.49 -2.14
C LEU A 61 2.22 12.20 -0.94
N SER A 62 3.29 13.01 -0.81
CA SER A 62 4.29 12.84 0.25
C SER A 62 5.14 14.09 0.44
N ARG A 63 6.16 13.97 1.30
CA ARG A 63 7.29 14.91 1.40
C ARG A 63 8.61 14.17 1.22
N LEU A 64 9.56 14.79 0.53
CA LEU A 64 10.93 14.33 0.32
C LEU A 64 11.91 15.41 0.74
N GLY A 65 13.08 15.02 1.21
CA GLY A 65 14.16 15.95 1.49
C GLY A 65 14.72 16.61 0.22
N ASP A 66 15.31 17.79 0.35
CA ASP A 66 16.12 18.40 -0.71
C ASP A 66 17.50 17.74 -0.78
N ASP A 67 17.51 16.46 -1.08
CA ASP A 67 18.71 15.63 -1.12
C ASP A 67 18.73 14.71 -2.36
N PRO A 68 19.87 14.03 -2.64
CA PRO A 68 19.96 13.13 -3.79
C PRO A 68 18.93 11.98 -3.77
N PHE A 69 18.54 11.47 -2.59
CA PHE A 69 17.59 10.39 -2.47
C PHE A 69 16.17 10.87 -2.80
N GLY A 70 15.78 12.06 -2.32
CA GLY A 70 14.49 12.66 -2.65
C GLY A 70 14.33 12.90 -4.15
N ARG A 71 15.38 13.44 -4.80
CA ARG A 71 15.39 13.63 -6.26
C ARG A 71 15.28 12.30 -7.02
N ARG A 72 16.00 11.27 -6.57
CA ARG A 72 15.94 9.93 -7.15
C ARG A 72 14.55 9.32 -7.04
N ILE A 73 13.97 9.30 -5.85
CA ILE A 73 12.62 8.74 -5.60
C ILE A 73 11.61 9.40 -6.52
N ARG A 74 11.61 10.75 -6.57
CA ARG A 74 10.70 11.49 -7.46
C ARG A 74 10.86 11.07 -8.93
N ALA A 75 12.10 10.97 -9.41
CA ALA A 75 12.38 10.58 -10.79
C ALA A 75 11.97 9.13 -11.09
N GLU A 76 12.22 8.19 -10.19
CA GLU A 76 11.86 6.78 -10.37
C GLU A 76 10.35 6.56 -10.37
N LEU A 77 9.60 7.21 -9.47
CA LEU A 77 8.14 7.10 -9.46
C LEU A 77 7.53 7.73 -10.72
N ALA A 78 8.03 8.90 -11.14
CA ALA A 78 7.60 9.54 -12.38
C ALA A 78 7.88 8.66 -13.61
N ALA A 79 9.06 8.02 -13.67
CA ALA A 79 9.42 7.09 -14.75
C ALA A 79 8.52 5.85 -14.81
N ARG A 80 7.90 5.47 -13.67
CA ARG A 80 6.90 4.40 -13.56
C ARG A 80 5.47 4.87 -13.86
N GLY A 81 5.29 6.14 -14.28
CA GLY A 81 3.99 6.69 -14.64
C GLY A 81 3.14 7.20 -13.47
N VAL A 82 3.74 7.37 -12.28
CA VAL A 82 3.06 7.95 -11.13
C VAL A 82 3.16 9.48 -11.21
N ASP A 83 2.02 10.17 -11.03
CA ASP A 83 2.00 11.62 -10.87
C ASP A 83 2.61 12.00 -9.50
N VAL A 84 3.68 12.80 -9.53
CA VAL A 84 4.44 13.25 -8.36
C VAL A 84 4.39 14.77 -8.18
N ASP A 85 3.51 15.47 -8.87
CA ASP A 85 3.43 16.93 -8.83
C ASP A 85 3.02 17.46 -7.45
N ALA A 86 2.25 16.68 -6.70
CA ALA A 86 1.84 17.02 -5.33
C ALA A 86 2.91 16.72 -4.27
N VAL A 87 4.02 16.09 -4.62
CA VAL A 87 5.11 15.79 -3.67
C VAL A 87 5.86 17.07 -3.32
N ARG A 88 5.93 17.36 -2.02
CA ARG A 88 6.60 18.56 -1.50
C ARG A 88 8.04 18.27 -1.14
N THR A 89 8.94 19.21 -1.45
CA THR A 89 10.34 19.18 -0.99
C THR A 89 10.43 19.87 0.36
N ASP A 90 11.08 19.24 1.31
CA ASP A 90 11.37 19.75 2.65
C ASP A 90 12.86 20.08 2.72
N PRO A 91 13.25 21.36 2.91
CA PRO A 91 14.66 21.76 2.94
C PRO A 91 15.36 21.40 4.27
N ASP A 92 14.59 21.17 5.34
CA ASP A 92 15.11 21.01 6.69
C ASP A 92 15.17 19.54 7.15
N ARG A 93 14.49 18.64 6.44
CA ARG A 93 14.37 17.23 6.82
C ARG A 93 14.89 16.31 5.72
N PRO A 94 15.67 15.26 6.07
CA PRO A 94 16.20 14.33 5.08
C PRO A 94 15.12 13.38 4.55
N THR A 95 15.37 12.83 3.37
CA THR A 95 14.66 11.66 2.88
C THR A 95 14.97 10.44 3.76
N GLY A 96 13.96 9.65 4.11
CA GLY A 96 14.16 8.40 4.86
C GLY A 96 14.98 7.38 4.07
N VAL A 97 15.71 6.54 4.79
CA VAL A 97 16.56 5.48 4.22
C VAL A 97 16.34 4.20 4.99
N TYR A 98 16.41 3.04 4.34
CA TYR A 98 16.56 1.76 5.03
C TYR A 98 17.54 0.83 4.32
N PHE A 99 18.09 -0.10 5.09
CA PHE A 99 19.05 -1.09 4.63
C PHE A 99 18.44 -2.49 4.74
N LYS A 100 18.60 -3.31 3.70
CA LYS A 100 18.32 -4.75 3.73
C LYS A 100 19.62 -5.46 4.10
N ASP A 101 19.59 -6.22 5.19
CA ASP A 101 20.74 -6.98 5.72
C ASP A 101 20.42 -8.48 5.68
N PRO A 102 20.94 -9.23 4.70
CA PRO A 102 20.74 -10.66 4.63
C PRO A 102 21.36 -11.39 5.83
N GLY A 103 20.67 -12.38 6.34
CA GLY A 103 21.14 -13.21 7.42
C GLY A 103 20.59 -14.64 7.34
N ARG A 104 21.13 -15.58 8.12
CA ARG A 104 20.71 -16.99 8.11
C ARG A 104 19.23 -17.20 8.47
N ALA A 105 18.63 -16.26 9.20
CA ALA A 105 17.24 -16.29 9.61
C ALA A 105 16.32 -15.43 8.71
N GLY A 106 16.79 -15.02 7.53
CA GLY A 106 16.11 -14.12 6.61
C GLY A 106 16.71 -12.70 6.62
N THR A 107 16.15 -11.82 5.81
CA THR A 107 16.61 -10.44 5.67
C THR A 107 16.11 -9.57 6.83
N ARG A 108 17.02 -8.92 7.54
CA ARG A 108 16.68 -7.87 8.53
C ARG A 108 16.65 -6.52 7.83
N THR A 109 15.74 -5.64 8.29
CA THR A 109 15.65 -4.27 7.77
C THR A 109 16.03 -3.27 8.85
N HIS A 110 17.00 -2.38 8.53
CA HIS A 110 17.45 -1.32 9.41
C HIS A 110 16.95 0.03 8.91
N TYR A 111 16.07 0.68 9.67
CA TYR A 111 15.41 1.93 9.27
C TYR A 111 16.08 3.17 9.84
N TYR A 112 16.37 4.14 8.98
CA TYR A 112 16.85 5.48 9.30
C TYR A 112 15.84 6.51 8.76
N ARG A 113 14.67 6.57 9.40
CA ARG A 113 13.52 7.39 8.96
C ARG A 113 12.98 8.36 10.01
N ARG A 114 13.61 8.39 11.21
CA ARG A 114 13.19 9.29 12.27
C ARG A 114 13.41 10.73 11.85
N GLY A 115 12.35 11.56 11.87
CA GLY A 115 12.42 12.95 11.45
C GLY A 115 12.63 13.13 9.96
N SER A 116 12.32 12.12 9.13
CA SER A 116 12.32 12.25 7.68
C SER A 116 11.35 13.34 7.22
N ALA A 117 11.54 13.81 5.99
CA ALA A 117 10.63 14.76 5.37
C ALA A 117 9.17 14.24 5.36
N ALA A 118 8.97 12.95 5.07
CA ALA A 118 7.64 12.34 5.11
C ALA A 118 7.02 12.34 6.52
N ALA A 119 7.82 12.19 7.58
CA ALA A 119 7.32 12.34 8.96
C ALA A 119 6.86 13.78 9.27
N GLY A 120 7.11 14.74 8.39
CA GLY A 120 6.59 16.11 8.45
C GLY A 120 5.26 16.32 7.72
N MET A 121 4.65 15.29 7.14
CA MET A 121 3.29 15.40 6.61
C MET A 121 2.30 15.75 7.73
N GLY A 122 1.31 16.57 7.42
CA GLY A 122 0.32 17.03 8.41
C GLY A 122 -1.08 17.22 7.82
N PRO A 123 -2.07 17.54 8.66
CA PRO A 123 -3.49 17.59 8.28
C PRO A 123 -3.80 18.60 7.19
N GLU A 124 -2.93 19.58 6.94
CA GLU A 124 -3.07 20.54 5.85
C GLU A 124 -3.09 19.85 4.47
N LEU A 125 -2.47 18.67 4.34
CA LEU A 125 -2.47 17.91 3.10
C LEU A 125 -3.86 17.33 2.77
N ALA A 126 -4.68 17.03 3.76
CA ALA A 126 -6.04 16.52 3.58
C ALA A 126 -6.94 17.48 2.79
N ARG A 127 -6.59 18.77 2.76
CA ARG A 127 -7.35 19.81 2.05
C ARG A 127 -7.00 19.97 0.58
N LEU A 128 -6.00 19.22 0.08
CA LEU A 128 -5.58 19.34 -1.31
C LEU A 128 -6.70 18.91 -2.27
N PRO A 129 -6.99 19.72 -3.31
CA PRO A 129 -8.01 19.37 -4.32
C PRO A 129 -7.79 18.02 -4.99
N LEU A 130 -6.52 17.58 -5.10
CA LEU A 130 -6.14 16.28 -5.65
C LEU A 130 -6.85 15.14 -4.92
N LEU A 131 -6.88 15.15 -3.58
CA LEU A 131 -7.53 14.12 -2.77
C LEU A 131 -9.04 14.10 -2.96
N ARG A 132 -9.68 15.27 -2.97
CA ARG A 132 -11.14 15.38 -3.15
C ARG A 132 -11.63 14.97 -4.54
N ARG A 133 -10.78 15.11 -5.56
CA ARG A 133 -11.09 14.77 -6.96
C ARG A 133 -10.74 13.35 -7.33
N ALA A 134 -10.01 12.63 -6.51
CA ALA A 134 -9.68 11.23 -6.72
C ALA A 134 -10.92 10.34 -6.62
N ARG A 135 -10.93 9.23 -7.34
CA ARG A 135 -11.94 8.18 -7.14
C ARG A 135 -11.64 7.36 -5.89
N LEU A 136 -10.34 7.21 -5.57
CA LEU A 136 -9.86 6.44 -4.44
C LEU A 136 -8.66 7.12 -3.78
N VAL A 137 -8.58 7.09 -2.45
CA VAL A 137 -7.40 7.44 -1.66
C VAL A 137 -6.92 6.21 -0.93
N HIS A 138 -5.63 5.86 -1.07
CA HIS A 138 -5.02 4.71 -0.39
C HIS A 138 -4.05 5.17 0.70
N LEU A 139 -4.21 4.61 1.89
CA LEU A 139 -3.49 4.92 3.12
C LEU A 139 -2.98 3.65 3.79
N SER A 140 -2.00 3.76 4.67
CA SER A 140 -1.61 2.64 5.54
C SER A 140 -1.35 3.04 6.98
N GLY A 141 -1.35 2.04 7.86
CA GLY A 141 -1.00 2.20 9.28
C GLY A 141 0.45 2.62 9.51
N ILE A 142 1.34 2.43 8.52
CA ILE A 142 2.72 2.94 8.58
C ILE A 142 2.71 4.46 8.71
N THR A 143 1.94 5.14 7.85
CA THR A 143 1.86 6.60 7.86
C THR A 143 1.35 7.13 9.19
N ALA A 144 0.36 6.48 9.82
CA ALA A 144 -0.13 6.85 11.15
C ALA A 144 0.96 6.81 12.24
N ALA A 145 1.95 5.93 12.10
CA ALA A 145 3.00 5.68 13.08
C ALA A 145 4.28 6.52 12.87
N LEU A 146 4.38 7.30 11.77
CA LEU A 146 5.58 8.08 11.47
C LEU A 146 5.81 9.22 12.45
N SER A 147 4.73 9.93 12.80
CA SER A 147 4.74 11.09 13.70
C SER A 147 3.32 11.44 14.15
N GLU A 148 3.22 12.29 15.15
CA GLU A 148 1.92 12.85 15.59
C GLU A 148 1.21 13.59 14.45
N SER A 149 1.94 14.42 13.67
CA SER A 149 1.34 15.17 12.55
C SER A 149 0.84 14.26 11.42
N CYS A 150 1.53 13.15 11.14
CA CYS A 150 1.05 12.11 10.23
C CYS A 150 -0.20 11.40 10.79
N GLY A 151 -0.24 11.16 12.10
CA GLY A 151 -1.43 10.65 12.77
C GLY A 151 -2.63 11.57 12.59
N LEU A 152 -2.47 12.88 12.79
CA LEU A 152 -3.50 13.90 12.56
C LEU A 152 -3.92 14.00 11.08
N LEU A 153 -3.00 13.77 10.15
CA LEU A 153 -3.34 13.69 8.73
C LEU A 153 -4.32 12.53 8.46
N LEU A 154 -4.05 11.35 9.04
CA LEU A 154 -4.93 10.21 8.87
C LEU A 154 -6.28 10.42 9.57
N ASP A 155 -6.31 11.13 10.70
CA ASP A 155 -7.57 11.54 11.33
C ASP A 155 -8.41 12.38 10.38
N ALA A 156 -7.80 13.40 9.79
CA ALA A 156 -8.49 14.28 8.84
C ALA A 156 -8.99 13.54 7.59
N LEU A 157 -8.30 12.47 7.16
CA LEU A 157 -8.66 11.70 5.97
C LEU A 157 -9.66 10.56 6.26
N LEU A 158 -9.74 10.06 7.49
CA LEU A 158 -10.56 8.91 7.86
C LEU A 158 -11.65 9.23 8.87
N LEU A 159 -11.31 9.91 9.98
CA LEU A 159 -12.24 10.16 11.10
C LEU A 159 -13.04 11.43 10.92
N ASP A 160 -12.42 12.51 10.42
CA ASP A 160 -13.03 13.83 10.30
C ASP A 160 -13.63 14.09 8.91
N ARG A 161 -13.61 13.07 8.02
CA ARG A 161 -14.20 13.25 6.70
C ARG A 161 -15.73 13.40 6.81
N HIS A 162 -16.23 14.51 6.33
CA HIS A 162 -17.66 14.72 6.22
C HIS A 162 -18.18 13.99 4.96
N PRO A 163 -19.13 13.03 5.09
CA PRO A 163 -19.82 12.48 3.94
C PRO A 163 -20.72 13.58 3.35
N GLY A 164 -20.32 14.11 2.21
CA GLY A 164 -21.03 15.16 1.50
C GLY A 164 -20.19 16.44 1.42
N ALA A 165 -19.46 16.59 0.33
CA ALA A 165 -18.90 17.88 -0.03
C ALA A 165 -20.02 18.89 -0.22
N GLU A 166 -19.74 20.19 0.00
CA GLU A 166 -20.67 21.31 -0.19
C GLU A 166 -21.39 21.31 -1.56
N ASP A 167 -20.93 20.48 -2.51
CA ASP A 167 -21.46 20.34 -3.87
C ASP A 167 -22.30 19.06 -4.09
N GLY A 168 -22.63 18.27 -3.05
CA GLY A 168 -23.44 17.05 -3.17
C GLY A 168 -22.77 15.87 -3.88
N ALA A 169 -21.48 15.97 -4.24
CA ALA A 169 -20.70 14.86 -4.80
C ALA A 169 -20.22 13.92 -3.69
N ALA A 170 -20.32 12.62 -3.90
CA ALA A 170 -19.72 11.64 -2.99
C ALA A 170 -18.18 11.84 -2.99
N GLY A 171 -17.58 11.92 -1.79
CA GLY A 171 -16.13 11.99 -1.65
C GLY A 171 -15.44 10.72 -2.19
N PRO A 172 -14.10 10.70 -2.24
CA PRO A 172 -13.35 9.53 -2.67
C PRO A 172 -13.61 8.34 -1.75
N VAL A 173 -13.56 7.13 -2.31
CA VAL A 173 -13.44 5.90 -1.50
C VAL A 173 -12.10 5.92 -0.79
N VAL A 174 -12.05 5.68 0.52
CA VAL A 174 -10.80 5.60 1.27
C VAL A 174 -10.48 4.16 1.60
N SER A 175 -9.35 3.69 1.08
CA SER A 175 -8.79 2.38 1.34
C SER A 175 -7.66 2.49 2.38
N PHE A 176 -7.62 1.56 3.32
CA PHE A 176 -6.63 1.52 4.40
C PHE A 176 -6.03 0.13 4.54
N ASP A 177 -4.71 0.00 4.41
CA ASP A 177 -3.99 -1.23 4.78
C ASP A 177 -3.47 -1.08 6.22
N VAL A 178 -3.84 -2.00 7.10
CA VAL A 178 -3.41 -2.01 8.51
C VAL A 178 -1.89 -1.97 8.61
N ASN A 179 -1.20 -2.75 7.80
CA ASN A 179 0.24 -2.70 7.55
C ASN A 179 1.06 -2.43 8.82
N HIS A 180 0.81 -3.21 9.86
CA HIS A 180 1.38 -3.03 11.19
C HIS A 180 2.90 -3.23 11.18
N ARG A 181 3.63 -2.27 11.72
CA ARG A 181 5.08 -2.34 11.91
C ARG A 181 5.41 -2.06 13.37
N PRO A 182 5.56 -3.10 14.23
CA PRO A 182 5.74 -2.93 15.68
C PRO A 182 6.83 -1.93 16.06
N ALA A 183 7.93 -1.90 15.31
CA ALA A 183 9.07 -1.01 15.58
C ALA A 183 8.76 0.50 15.44
N LEU A 184 7.66 0.88 14.79
CA LEU A 184 7.22 2.27 14.67
C LEU A 184 6.36 2.73 15.86
N TRP A 185 5.68 1.81 16.54
CA TRP A 185 4.74 2.11 17.62
C TRP A 185 5.45 2.15 18.97
N ARG A 186 5.99 3.32 19.33
CA ARG A 186 6.79 3.50 20.55
C ARG A 186 5.99 3.50 21.84
N ASP A 187 4.72 3.89 21.75
CA ASP A 187 3.80 3.97 22.88
C ASP A 187 3.23 2.59 23.26
N GLY A 188 3.75 1.54 22.62
CA GLY A 188 3.43 0.16 22.93
C GLY A 188 2.35 -0.47 22.04
N PRO A 189 2.22 -1.82 22.13
CA PRO A 189 1.35 -2.57 21.25
C PRO A 189 -0.14 -2.27 21.47
N ALA A 190 -0.57 -1.99 22.69
CA ALA A 190 -1.97 -1.69 22.99
C ALA A 190 -2.43 -0.41 22.27
N ARG A 191 -1.60 0.66 22.29
CA ARG A 191 -1.92 1.89 21.58
C ARG A 191 -1.93 1.70 20.06
N ALA A 192 -1.04 0.84 19.53
CA ALA A 192 -1.05 0.46 18.12
C ALA A 192 -2.36 -0.22 17.74
N ALA A 193 -2.80 -1.21 18.54
CA ALA A 193 -4.02 -1.97 18.33
C ALA A 193 -5.26 -1.07 18.31
N ASP A 194 -5.43 -0.22 19.33
CA ASP A 194 -6.56 0.70 19.43
C ASP A 194 -6.59 1.70 18.28
N ARG A 195 -5.43 2.27 17.95
CA ARG A 195 -5.30 3.28 16.91
C ARG A 195 -5.59 2.71 15.52
N LEU A 196 -4.97 1.58 15.17
CA LEU A 196 -5.18 0.92 13.89
C LEU A 196 -6.62 0.45 13.73
N LEU A 197 -7.25 -0.04 14.81
CA LEU A 197 -8.65 -0.42 14.80
C LEU A 197 -9.57 0.76 14.50
N ALA A 198 -9.34 1.92 15.15
CA ALA A 198 -10.14 3.11 14.92
C ALA A 198 -10.06 3.59 13.47
N LEU A 199 -8.83 3.65 12.90
CA LEU A 199 -8.60 4.07 11.52
C LEU A 199 -9.22 3.07 10.51
N ALA A 200 -9.02 1.77 10.74
CA ALA A 200 -9.56 0.72 9.88
C ALA A 200 -11.09 0.76 9.83
N ARG A 201 -11.75 0.91 10.98
CA ARG A 201 -13.22 1.00 11.07
C ARG A 201 -13.80 2.22 10.37
N ALA A 202 -13.02 3.27 10.19
CA ALA A 202 -13.44 4.51 9.50
C ALA A 202 -13.18 4.46 7.98
N ALA A 203 -12.46 3.47 7.49
CA ALA A 203 -12.20 3.30 6.06
C ALA A 203 -13.38 2.64 5.33
N ASP A 204 -13.48 2.89 4.02
CA ASP A 204 -14.47 2.23 3.17
C ASP A 204 -14.02 0.83 2.73
N LEU A 205 -12.70 0.62 2.63
CA LEU A 205 -12.09 -0.63 2.25
C LEU A 205 -10.83 -0.87 3.09
N VAL A 206 -10.76 -2.01 3.77
CA VAL A 206 -9.67 -2.36 4.67
C VAL A 206 -8.93 -3.59 4.15
N PHE A 207 -7.60 -3.51 4.15
CA PHE A 207 -6.73 -4.67 4.01
C PHE A 207 -6.07 -4.97 5.36
N VAL A 208 -5.98 -6.25 5.69
CA VAL A 208 -5.26 -6.74 6.88
C VAL A 208 -4.70 -8.13 6.62
N GLY A 209 -3.51 -8.44 7.14
CA GLY A 209 -3.02 -9.81 7.25
C GLY A 209 -3.73 -10.54 8.38
N ARG A 210 -4.01 -11.84 8.22
CA ARG A 210 -4.57 -12.66 9.31
C ARG A 210 -3.64 -12.65 10.52
N ASP A 211 -2.34 -12.83 10.29
CA ASP A 211 -1.28 -12.76 11.29
C ASP A 211 -1.16 -11.38 11.97
N GLU A 212 -1.36 -10.31 11.20
CA GLU A 212 -1.44 -8.94 11.75
C GLU A 212 -2.64 -8.78 12.68
N ALA A 213 -3.81 -9.27 12.28
CA ALA A 213 -5.04 -9.19 13.07
C ALA A 213 -4.91 -10.05 14.35
N GLU A 214 -4.31 -11.24 14.25
CA GLU A 214 -3.98 -12.07 15.41
C GLU A 214 -3.03 -11.34 16.39
N ALA A 215 -1.95 -10.76 15.89
CA ALA A 215 -0.97 -10.06 16.69
C ALA A 215 -1.51 -8.78 17.35
N LEU A 216 -2.38 -8.05 16.68
CA LEU A 216 -2.96 -6.79 17.18
C LEU A 216 -4.14 -7.00 18.09
N TRP A 217 -5.02 -7.95 17.76
CA TRP A 217 -6.36 -8.04 18.37
C TRP A 217 -6.71 -9.45 18.87
N GLY A 218 -5.82 -10.45 18.72
CA GLY A 218 -6.04 -11.81 19.19
C GLY A 218 -7.11 -12.57 18.41
N THR A 219 -7.38 -12.19 17.16
CA THR A 219 -8.34 -12.90 16.29
C THR A 219 -7.72 -14.19 15.76
N GLU A 220 -8.46 -15.31 15.78
CA GLU A 220 -7.94 -16.61 15.31
C GLU A 220 -8.21 -16.84 13.82
N HIS A 221 -9.34 -16.34 13.32
CA HIS A 221 -9.80 -16.58 11.96
C HIS A 221 -10.08 -15.29 11.19
N ALA A 222 -10.13 -15.40 9.87
CA ALA A 222 -10.49 -14.29 8.99
C ALA A 222 -11.89 -13.71 9.29
N ASP A 223 -12.83 -14.56 9.69
CA ASP A 223 -14.20 -14.16 10.05
C ASP A 223 -14.19 -13.29 11.32
N ASP A 224 -13.34 -13.60 12.32
CA ASP A 224 -13.20 -12.82 13.55
C ASP A 224 -12.62 -11.44 13.25
N ALA A 225 -11.57 -11.38 12.43
CA ALA A 225 -10.97 -10.13 11.99
C ALA A 225 -11.99 -9.25 11.24
N ALA A 226 -12.78 -9.84 10.34
CA ALA A 226 -13.82 -9.13 9.61
C ALA A 226 -14.93 -8.62 10.53
N ALA A 227 -15.37 -9.42 11.50
CA ALA A 227 -16.38 -9.02 12.49
C ALA A 227 -15.87 -7.85 13.37
N LEU A 228 -14.60 -7.92 13.79
CA LEU A 228 -13.95 -6.86 14.56
C LEU A 228 -13.85 -5.55 13.77
N LEU A 229 -13.53 -5.63 12.48
CA LEU A 229 -13.33 -4.48 11.59
C LEU A 229 -14.66 -3.89 11.05
N ALA A 230 -15.80 -4.54 11.28
CA ALA A 230 -17.08 -3.88 11.03
C ALA A 230 -17.16 -2.59 11.90
N PRO A 231 -17.63 -1.44 11.39
CA PRO A 231 -18.53 -1.24 10.25
C PRO A 231 -17.89 -0.96 8.89
N ALA A 232 -16.58 -1.20 8.68
CA ALA A 232 -15.98 -1.00 7.36
C ALA A 232 -16.77 -1.78 6.28
N PRO A 233 -17.22 -1.12 5.20
CA PRO A 233 -18.09 -1.75 4.19
C PRO A 233 -17.44 -2.92 3.45
N VAL A 234 -16.10 -2.87 3.30
CA VAL A 234 -15.30 -3.91 2.65
C VAL A 234 -14.11 -4.24 3.53
N VAL A 235 -13.95 -5.51 3.90
CA VAL A 235 -12.78 -6.02 4.62
C VAL A 235 -12.15 -7.14 3.82
N VAL A 236 -10.86 -7.02 3.54
CA VAL A 236 -10.06 -8.03 2.83
C VAL A 236 -9.00 -8.57 3.77
N VAL A 237 -9.14 -9.83 4.18
CA VAL A 237 -8.17 -10.53 5.03
C VAL A 237 -7.24 -11.36 4.15
N LYS A 238 -5.96 -11.02 4.19
CA LYS A 238 -4.87 -11.72 3.48
C LYS A 238 -4.36 -12.84 4.39
N ASP A 239 -4.24 -14.07 3.89
CA ASP A 239 -3.76 -15.23 4.64
C ASP A 239 -2.61 -15.93 3.89
N ALA A 240 -1.57 -15.18 3.64
CA ALA A 240 -0.29 -15.60 3.04
C ALA A 240 -0.47 -16.61 1.88
N GLU A 241 0.10 -17.81 2.01
CA GLU A 241 0.03 -18.89 1.00
C GLU A 241 -1.35 -19.55 0.90
N TYR A 242 -2.25 -19.36 1.86
CA TYR A 242 -3.58 -19.97 1.83
C TYR A 242 -4.52 -19.23 0.89
N GLY A 243 -4.47 -17.90 0.89
CA GLY A 243 -5.34 -17.11 0.02
C GLY A 243 -5.77 -15.78 0.62
N ALA A 244 -6.91 -15.28 0.17
CA ALA A 244 -7.50 -14.08 0.72
C ALA A 244 -9.03 -14.18 0.75
N THR A 245 -9.63 -13.59 1.76
CA THR A 245 -11.09 -13.55 1.94
C THR A 245 -11.56 -12.10 1.95
N ALA A 246 -12.53 -11.77 1.10
CA ALA A 246 -13.20 -10.49 1.12
C ALA A 246 -14.59 -10.63 1.75
N TYR A 247 -14.95 -9.66 2.58
CA TYR A 247 -16.26 -9.52 3.23
C TYR A 247 -16.88 -8.22 2.77
N VAL A 248 -17.98 -8.32 2.02
CA VAL A 248 -18.68 -7.16 1.45
C VAL A 248 -20.16 -7.27 1.78
N ARG A 249 -20.68 -6.36 2.60
CA ARG A 249 -22.11 -6.33 2.98
C ARG A 249 -22.64 -7.69 3.46
N GLY A 250 -21.86 -8.40 4.26
CA GLY A 250 -22.20 -9.72 4.79
C GLY A 250 -21.95 -10.89 3.83
N THR A 251 -21.52 -10.65 2.61
CA THR A 251 -21.12 -11.70 1.66
C THR A 251 -19.64 -12.00 1.82
N ARG A 252 -19.31 -13.28 2.00
CA ARG A 252 -17.93 -13.79 2.08
C ARG A 252 -17.51 -14.39 0.75
N THR A 253 -16.38 -13.94 0.22
CA THR A 253 -15.75 -14.50 -0.98
C THR A 253 -14.32 -14.89 -0.66
N PHE A 254 -13.95 -16.14 -0.87
CA PHE A 254 -12.58 -16.64 -0.71
C PHE A 254 -11.97 -16.99 -2.06
N VAL A 255 -10.70 -16.67 -2.25
CA VAL A 255 -9.89 -17.10 -3.39
C VAL A 255 -8.56 -17.65 -2.88
N PRO A 256 -8.18 -18.90 -3.22
CA PRO A 256 -6.89 -19.45 -2.85
C PRO A 256 -5.75 -18.69 -3.56
N SER A 257 -4.60 -18.60 -2.89
CA SER A 257 -3.39 -18.02 -3.48
C SER A 257 -2.89 -18.85 -4.66
N LEU A 258 -2.06 -18.24 -5.49
CA LEU A 258 -1.35 -18.96 -6.55
C LEU A 258 -0.05 -19.54 -6.01
N PRO A 259 0.25 -20.83 -6.25
CA PRO A 259 1.55 -21.37 -5.94
C PRO A 259 2.64 -20.53 -6.63
N THR A 260 3.56 -19.96 -5.87
CA THR A 260 4.59 -19.06 -6.40
C THR A 260 5.94 -19.38 -5.76
N ARG A 261 6.99 -19.39 -6.58
CA ARG A 261 8.36 -19.47 -6.06
C ARG A 261 8.72 -18.12 -5.45
N VAL A 262 8.92 -18.10 -4.15
CA VAL A 262 9.26 -16.87 -3.42
C VAL A 262 10.76 -16.58 -3.57
N VAL A 263 11.06 -15.40 -4.11
CA VAL A 263 12.41 -14.81 -4.16
C VAL A 263 12.55 -13.81 -3.02
N GLU A 264 11.59 -12.88 -2.89
CA GLU A 264 11.54 -11.88 -1.83
C GLU A 264 10.06 -11.61 -1.45
N PRO A 265 9.67 -11.71 -0.17
CA PRO A 265 8.28 -11.49 0.25
C PRO A 265 7.90 -10.01 0.42
N VAL A 266 8.89 -9.11 0.51
CA VAL A 266 8.65 -7.67 0.68
C VAL A 266 7.89 -7.10 -0.51
N GLY A 267 6.86 -6.27 -0.25
CA GLY A 267 6.03 -5.66 -1.28
C GLY A 267 4.87 -6.53 -1.80
N ALA A 268 4.81 -7.82 -1.46
CA ALA A 268 3.72 -8.68 -1.93
C ALA A 268 2.34 -8.25 -1.42
N GLY A 269 2.26 -7.75 -0.18
CA GLY A 269 1.03 -7.18 0.40
C GLY A 269 0.58 -5.93 -0.34
N ASP A 270 1.51 -5.03 -0.64
CA ASP A 270 1.26 -3.80 -1.39
C ASP A 270 0.80 -4.11 -2.82
N ALA A 271 1.47 -5.07 -3.47
CA ALA A 271 1.08 -5.54 -4.81
C ALA A 271 -0.31 -6.18 -4.81
N PHE A 272 -0.63 -7.00 -3.79
CA PHE A 272 -1.97 -7.55 -3.62
C PHE A 272 -3.02 -6.44 -3.51
N ALA A 273 -2.78 -5.44 -2.65
CA ALA A 273 -3.68 -4.31 -2.50
C ALA A 273 -3.87 -3.57 -3.82
N ALA A 274 -2.78 -3.32 -4.57
CA ALA A 274 -2.85 -2.68 -5.88
C ALA A 274 -3.68 -3.49 -6.89
N GLY A 275 -3.47 -4.80 -6.99
CA GLY A 275 -4.25 -5.68 -7.88
C GLY A 275 -5.75 -5.67 -7.52
N TYR A 276 -6.08 -5.80 -6.24
CA TYR A 276 -7.46 -5.72 -5.76
C TYR A 276 -8.09 -4.35 -6.07
N LEU A 277 -7.40 -3.26 -5.75
CA LEU A 277 -7.85 -1.88 -6.03
C LEU A 277 -8.01 -1.60 -7.52
N SER A 278 -7.14 -2.18 -8.37
CA SER A 278 -7.31 -2.12 -9.83
C SER A 278 -8.65 -2.73 -10.25
N GLY A 279 -8.96 -3.92 -9.76
CA GLY A 279 -10.25 -4.56 -10.01
C GLY A 279 -11.44 -3.77 -9.47
N PHE A 280 -11.27 -3.13 -8.31
CA PHE A 280 -12.28 -2.23 -7.73
C PHE A 280 -12.55 -1.02 -8.63
N LEU A 281 -11.51 -0.34 -9.09
CA LEU A 281 -11.60 0.82 -9.99
C LEU A 281 -12.22 0.46 -11.36
N ASP A 282 -11.97 -0.76 -11.84
CA ASP A 282 -12.55 -1.30 -13.07
C ASP A 282 -13.98 -1.85 -12.88
N GLY A 283 -14.56 -1.80 -11.67
CA GLY A 283 -15.92 -2.28 -11.39
C GLY A 283 -16.07 -3.81 -11.47
N ARG A 284 -14.99 -4.57 -11.27
CA ARG A 284 -15.01 -6.03 -11.29
C ARG A 284 -15.74 -6.59 -10.06
N ASP A 285 -16.24 -7.81 -10.19
CA ASP A 285 -16.80 -8.57 -9.06
C ASP A 285 -15.70 -8.93 -8.04
N GLU A 286 -16.13 -9.38 -6.87
CA GLU A 286 -15.25 -9.58 -5.72
C GLU A 286 -14.21 -10.69 -5.97
N ARG A 287 -14.61 -11.75 -6.67
CA ARG A 287 -13.72 -12.85 -7.05
C ARG A 287 -12.61 -12.36 -7.99
N ALA A 288 -12.98 -11.59 -8.99
CA ALA A 288 -12.01 -11.02 -9.94
C ALA A 288 -11.04 -10.07 -9.24
N ARG A 289 -11.49 -9.25 -8.27
CA ARG A 289 -10.63 -8.37 -7.46
C ARG A 289 -9.61 -9.16 -6.67
N LEU A 290 -10.03 -10.21 -5.96
CA LEU A 290 -9.13 -11.09 -5.21
C LEU A 290 -8.12 -11.79 -6.13
N ARG A 291 -8.56 -12.28 -7.29
CA ARG A 291 -7.67 -12.91 -8.29
C ARG A 291 -6.62 -11.93 -8.80
N LEU A 292 -7.00 -10.69 -9.11
CA LEU A 292 -6.05 -9.63 -9.50
C LEU A 292 -5.06 -9.33 -8.37
N GLY A 293 -5.51 -9.33 -7.12
CA GLY A 293 -4.63 -9.23 -5.95
C GLY A 293 -3.58 -10.35 -5.94
N HIS A 294 -3.99 -11.60 -6.10
CA HIS A 294 -3.06 -12.74 -6.13
C HIS A 294 -2.10 -12.71 -7.33
N LEU A 295 -2.56 -12.31 -8.51
CA LEU A 295 -1.70 -12.18 -9.70
C LEU A 295 -0.61 -11.12 -9.48
N ALA A 296 -0.97 -9.98 -8.91
CA ALA A 296 -0.04 -8.90 -8.61
C ALA A 296 0.94 -9.29 -7.49
N ALA A 297 0.45 -9.90 -6.40
CA ALA A 297 1.31 -10.44 -5.34
C ALA A 297 2.28 -11.49 -5.85
N GLY A 298 1.82 -12.41 -6.70
CA GLY A 298 2.67 -13.41 -7.34
C GLY A 298 3.75 -12.80 -8.24
N ALA A 299 3.51 -11.64 -8.87
CA ALA A 299 4.55 -10.92 -9.59
C ALA A 299 5.61 -10.34 -8.65
N ALA A 300 5.19 -9.78 -7.49
CA ALA A 300 6.10 -9.24 -6.48
C ALA A 300 6.98 -10.32 -5.85
N LEU A 301 6.40 -11.45 -5.50
CA LEU A 301 7.14 -12.56 -4.87
C LEU A 301 8.30 -13.11 -5.72
N ARG A 302 8.29 -12.91 -7.03
CA ARG A 302 9.32 -13.43 -7.97
C ARG A 302 10.47 -12.47 -8.26
N THR A 303 10.51 -11.30 -7.63
CA THR A 303 11.57 -10.30 -7.84
C THR A 303 12.16 -9.85 -6.50
N VAL A 304 13.39 -9.33 -6.55
CA VAL A 304 14.03 -8.65 -5.42
C VAL A 304 13.64 -7.17 -5.30
N ASP A 305 12.98 -6.64 -6.33
CA ASP A 305 12.53 -5.25 -6.37
C ASP A 305 11.19 -5.12 -5.63
N ASP A 306 11.02 -4.09 -4.82
CA ASP A 306 9.78 -3.84 -4.07
C ASP A 306 8.58 -3.54 -5.00
N VAL A 307 8.84 -3.09 -6.23
CA VAL A 307 7.81 -2.88 -7.26
C VAL A 307 8.14 -3.71 -8.50
N PRO A 308 7.43 -4.82 -8.72
CA PRO A 308 7.60 -5.68 -9.88
C PRO A 308 7.03 -5.05 -11.17
N VAL A 309 7.37 -5.65 -12.31
CA VAL A 309 6.62 -5.43 -13.55
C VAL A 309 5.26 -6.10 -13.41
N MET A 310 4.19 -5.31 -13.50
CA MET A 310 2.83 -5.81 -13.37
C MET A 310 2.40 -6.62 -14.60
N PRO A 311 1.60 -7.69 -14.41
CA PRO A 311 0.99 -8.40 -15.53
C PRO A 311 0.07 -7.44 -16.32
N THR A 312 0.11 -7.56 -17.63
CA THR A 312 -0.74 -6.75 -18.52
C THR A 312 -2.22 -7.05 -18.32
N ARG A 313 -3.09 -6.13 -18.77
CA ARG A 313 -4.55 -6.37 -18.74
C ARG A 313 -4.96 -7.61 -19.54
N GLU A 314 -4.27 -7.92 -20.63
CA GLU A 314 -4.51 -9.13 -21.45
C GLU A 314 -4.12 -10.40 -20.68
N GLU A 315 -2.92 -10.43 -20.08
CA GLU A 315 -2.47 -11.54 -19.25
C GLU A 315 -3.43 -11.79 -18.08
N ASN A 316 -3.80 -10.73 -17.35
CA ASN A 316 -4.78 -10.82 -16.27
C ASN A 316 -6.13 -11.34 -16.78
N GLY A 317 -6.61 -10.87 -17.93
CA GLY A 317 -7.87 -11.29 -18.53
C GLY A 317 -7.97 -12.80 -18.73
N ARG A 318 -6.88 -13.45 -19.15
CA ARG A 318 -6.82 -14.91 -19.34
C ARG A 318 -7.09 -15.68 -18.05
N PHE A 319 -6.58 -15.18 -16.91
CA PHE A 319 -6.78 -15.82 -15.60
C PHE A 319 -8.15 -15.54 -15.01
N LEU A 320 -8.71 -14.38 -15.30
CA LEU A 320 -10.04 -14.01 -14.79
C LEU A 320 -11.17 -14.83 -15.41
N THR A 321 -10.96 -15.44 -16.58
CA THR A 321 -11.95 -16.31 -17.24
C THR A 321 -11.97 -17.75 -16.70
N LEU A 322 -10.98 -18.15 -15.90
CA LEU A 322 -10.91 -19.48 -15.32
C LEU A 322 -12.04 -19.70 -14.30
N ASP A 323 -12.60 -20.90 -14.27
CA ASP A 323 -13.41 -21.33 -13.14
C ASP A 323 -12.56 -21.57 -11.88
N ASP A 324 -13.18 -21.91 -10.75
CA ASP A 324 -12.44 -22.06 -9.49
C ASP A 324 -11.55 -23.28 -9.47
N ALA A 325 -11.95 -24.37 -10.15
CA ALA A 325 -11.16 -25.59 -10.22
C ALA A 325 -9.91 -25.38 -11.09
N ALA A 326 -10.04 -24.71 -12.23
CA ALA A 326 -8.95 -24.35 -13.09
C ALA A 326 -8.00 -23.34 -12.42
N TRP A 327 -8.53 -22.38 -11.64
CA TRP A 327 -7.70 -21.45 -10.85
C TRP A 327 -6.88 -22.19 -9.81
N ALA A 328 -7.49 -23.10 -9.03
CA ALA A 328 -6.82 -23.86 -7.98
C ALA A 328 -5.79 -24.87 -8.53
N ALA A 329 -5.93 -25.29 -9.78
CA ALA A 329 -5.05 -26.22 -10.46
C ALA A 329 -3.89 -25.56 -11.21
N LEU A 330 -3.73 -24.22 -11.14
CA LEU A 330 -2.62 -23.53 -11.79
C LEU A 330 -1.28 -24.00 -11.22
N PRO A 331 -0.28 -24.27 -12.10
CA PRO A 331 1.04 -24.68 -11.65
C PRO A 331 1.77 -23.54 -10.96
N PRO A 332 2.82 -23.83 -10.14
CA PRO A 332 3.69 -22.82 -9.57
C PRO A 332 4.27 -21.90 -10.66
N ARG A 333 4.29 -20.62 -10.36
CA ARG A 333 4.73 -19.55 -11.29
C ARG A 333 6.05 -18.94 -10.83
#